data_736d286f60faaf8a47aee1e5f9ba4488
#
_entry.id   736d286f60faaf8a47aee1e5f9ba4488
#
_cell.length_a   1.000
_cell.length_b   1.000
_cell.length_c   1.000
_cell.angle_alpha   90.00
_cell.angle_beta   90.00
_cell.angle_gamma   90.00
#
_symmetry.space_group_name_H-M   'P 1'
#
loop_
_entity.id
_entity.type
_entity.pdbx_description
1 polymer ?
#
loop_
_entity_poly.entity_id
_entity_poly.type
_entity_poly.pdbx_seq_one_letter_code
_entity_poly.pdbx_strand_id
1 'polypeptide(L)'
;MYDRILLPTDGSKGVDRAIDHAVDAANRYGATLHVLYIVDSDIVNAYSGDEFVDGSEGAEETLEERGREALDEVAAHAADAGVDVVTDLVYGVPHEEILRYADEEDIDLTVMGSKTRSGDY
;
A
#
# COMPACT_ATOMS: atom_id res chain seq x y z
N MET A 1 14.46 15.40 10.04
CA MET A 1 13.19 14.99 10.61
C MET A 1 12.70 13.75 9.87
N TYR A 2 11.51 13.74 9.30
CA TYR A 2 11.10 12.60 8.53
C TYR A 2 11.47 12.82 7.07
N ASP A 3 12.32 11.96 6.53
CA ASP A 3 12.75 12.06 5.15
C ASP A 3 12.02 11.09 4.24
N ARG A 4 11.59 9.96 4.79
CA ARG A 4 10.89 8.92 4.04
C ARG A 4 9.72 8.40 4.83
N ILE A 5 8.55 8.50 4.24
CA ILE A 5 7.31 8.08 4.88
C ILE A 5 6.73 6.96 4.05
N LEU A 6 6.32 5.88 4.72
CA LEU A 6 5.74 4.72 4.05
C LEU A 6 4.24 4.68 4.29
N LEU A 7 3.49 4.49 3.21
CA LEU A 7 2.06 4.27 3.26
C LEU A 7 1.75 2.93 2.60
N PRO A 8 1.58 1.88 3.41
CA PRO A 8 1.12 0.62 2.83
C PRO A 8 -0.37 0.71 2.55
N THR A 9 -0.80 0.13 1.44
CA THR A 9 -2.20 0.13 1.10
C THR A 9 -2.57 -1.22 0.49
N ASP A 10 -3.79 -1.63 0.74
CA ASP A 10 -4.35 -2.82 0.12
C ASP A 10 -5.56 -2.46 -0.76
N GLY A 11 -5.73 -1.17 -1.01
CA GLY A 11 -6.85 -0.70 -1.82
C GLY A 11 -8.18 -0.66 -1.09
N SER A 12 -8.18 -0.91 0.21
CA SER A 12 -9.43 -0.89 0.96
C SER A 12 -9.85 0.54 1.28
N LYS A 13 -11.11 0.71 1.59
CA LYS A 13 -11.66 2.04 1.85
C LYS A 13 -11.15 2.67 3.12
N GLY A 14 -10.69 1.86 4.05
CA GLY A 14 -10.18 2.39 5.31
C GLY A 14 -8.89 3.16 5.17
N VAL A 15 -8.28 3.11 3.98
CA VAL A 15 -6.98 3.73 3.74
C VAL A 15 -7.11 5.21 3.41
N ASP A 16 -8.29 5.70 3.06
CA ASP A 16 -8.44 7.09 2.62
C ASP A 16 -7.91 8.10 3.62
N ARG A 17 -8.20 7.92 4.89
CA ARG A 17 -7.67 8.81 5.91
C ARG A 17 -6.17 8.72 6.04
N ALA A 18 -5.66 7.50 5.93
CA ALA A 18 -4.21 7.30 6.00
C ALA A 18 -3.52 8.00 4.84
N ILE A 19 -4.13 7.97 3.66
CA ILE A 19 -3.58 8.67 2.50
C ILE A 19 -3.47 10.17 2.81
N ASP A 20 -4.55 10.77 3.30
CA ASP A 20 -4.54 12.19 3.62
C ASP A 20 -3.49 12.53 4.66
N HIS A 21 -3.38 11.72 5.71
CA HIS A 21 -2.39 11.95 6.76
C HIS A 21 -0.97 11.79 6.24
N ALA A 22 -0.74 10.77 5.41
CA ALA A 22 0.59 10.53 4.88
C ALA A 22 1.03 11.65 3.94
N VAL A 23 0.12 12.09 3.08
CA VAL A 23 0.43 13.18 2.16
C VAL A 23 0.68 14.48 2.93
N ASP A 24 -0.14 14.76 3.94
CA ASP A 24 0.03 15.95 4.76
C ASP A 24 1.37 15.91 5.50
N ALA A 25 1.71 14.77 6.08
CA ALA A 25 2.99 14.64 6.77
C ALA A 25 4.16 14.80 5.81
N ALA A 26 4.10 14.18 4.65
CA ALA A 26 5.16 14.30 3.67
C ALA A 26 5.33 15.75 3.22
N ASN A 27 4.22 16.44 3.03
CA ASN A 27 4.26 17.84 2.64
C ASN A 27 4.92 18.69 3.73
N ARG A 28 4.53 18.47 4.97
CA ARG A 28 5.05 19.27 6.09
C ARG A 28 6.54 19.10 6.29
N TYR A 29 7.03 17.88 6.13
CA TYR A 29 8.43 17.57 6.41
C TYR A 29 9.31 17.58 5.17
N GLY A 30 8.72 17.81 3.99
CA GLY A 30 9.48 17.73 2.76
C GLY A 30 9.99 16.33 2.51
N ALA A 31 9.23 15.32 2.91
CA ALA A 31 9.62 13.93 2.82
C ALA A 31 9.15 13.33 1.51
N THR A 32 9.82 12.23 1.11
CA THR A 32 9.35 11.42 0.00
C THR A 32 8.33 10.43 0.53
N LEU A 33 7.21 10.32 -0.16
CA LEU A 33 6.17 9.37 0.22
C LEU A 33 6.35 8.10 -0.58
N HIS A 34 6.55 6.99 0.13
CA HIS A 34 6.63 5.67 -0.48
C HIS A 34 5.29 5.00 -0.30
N VAL A 35 4.63 4.68 -1.41
CA VAL A 35 3.33 4.01 -1.37
C VAL A 35 3.56 2.57 -1.78
N LEU A 36 3.21 1.66 -0.90
CA LEU A 36 3.45 0.24 -1.11
C LEU A 36 2.13 -0.49 -1.18
N TYR A 37 1.90 -1.19 -2.27
CA TYR A 37 0.75 -2.07 -2.39
C TYR A 37 1.24 -3.50 -2.25
N ILE A 38 0.61 -4.26 -1.37
CA ILE A 38 1.02 -5.64 -1.12
C ILE A 38 -0.10 -6.54 -1.60
N VAL A 39 0.24 -7.40 -2.55
CA VAL A 39 -0.67 -8.45 -2.99
C VAL A 39 -0.46 -9.62 -2.04
N ASP A 40 -1.50 -9.91 -1.26
CA ASP A 40 -1.41 -10.92 -0.21
C ASP A 40 -1.25 -12.30 -0.84
N SER A 41 -0.11 -12.91 -0.62
CA SER A 41 0.20 -14.20 -1.20
C SER A 41 -0.73 -15.29 -0.69
N ASP A 42 -1.24 -15.14 0.52
CA ASP A 42 -2.19 -16.12 1.05
C ASP A 42 -3.49 -16.10 0.25
N ILE A 43 -3.93 -14.92 -0.17
CA ILE A 43 -5.12 -14.80 -0.99
C ILE A 43 -4.88 -15.41 -2.36
N VAL A 44 -3.75 -15.09 -2.97
CA VAL A 44 -3.40 -15.64 -4.27
C VAL A 44 -3.31 -17.16 -4.21
N ASN A 45 -2.67 -17.67 -3.17
CA ASN A 45 -2.53 -19.11 -3.00
C ASN A 45 -3.85 -19.80 -2.76
N ALA A 46 -4.79 -19.14 -2.10
CA ALA A 46 -6.12 -19.71 -1.89
C ALA A 46 -6.83 -19.92 -3.23
N TYR A 47 -6.69 -18.99 -4.15
CA TYR A 47 -7.24 -19.16 -5.49
C TYR A 47 -6.46 -20.17 -6.30
N SER A 48 -5.15 -20.17 -6.17
CA SER A 48 -4.29 -21.09 -6.90
C SER A 48 -4.48 -22.54 -6.46
N GLY A 49 -4.89 -22.72 -5.22
CA GLY A 49 -5.12 -24.04 -4.69
C GLY A 49 -6.30 -24.74 -5.29
N ASP A 50 -7.12 -24.01 -6.00
CA ASP A 50 -8.22 -24.57 -6.73
C ASP A 50 -7.72 -25.27 -7.98
N GLU A 51 -8.51 -26.17 -8.47
CA GLU A 51 -8.14 -26.86 -9.70
C GLU A 51 -8.35 -26.01 -10.93
N PHE A 52 -8.80 -24.79 -10.78
CA PHE A 52 -9.06 -23.92 -11.92
C PHE A 52 -7.89 -23.01 -12.15
N VAL A 53 -6.99 -23.44 -12.98
CA VAL A 53 -5.79 -22.69 -13.30
C VAL A 53 -6.12 -21.31 -13.88
N ASP A 54 -7.11 -21.29 -14.77
CA ASP A 54 -7.51 -20.04 -15.39
C ASP A 54 -8.01 -19.05 -14.35
N GLY A 55 -8.70 -19.53 -13.35
CA GLY A 55 -9.19 -18.66 -12.28
C GLY A 55 -8.07 -18.07 -11.48
N SER A 56 -7.03 -18.85 -11.22
CA SER A 56 -5.93 -18.33 -10.41
C SER A 56 -5.15 -17.27 -11.17
N GLU A 57 -4.95 -17.45 -12.47
CA GLU A 57 -4.30 -16.44 -13.28
C GLU A 57 -5.11 -15.16 -13.31
N GLY A 58 -6.42 -15.27 -13.49
CA GLY A 58 -7.29 -14.11 -13.52
C GLY A 58 -7.32 -13.40 -12.19
N ALA A 59 -7.31 -14.14 -11.09
CA ALA A 59 -7.32 -13.54 -9.78
C ALA A 59 -6.05 -12.74 -9.52
N GLU A 60 -4.91 -13.31 -9.89
CA GLU A 60 -3.63 -12.65 -9.69
C GLU A 60 -3.55 -11.38 -10.51
N GLU A 61 -3.91 -11.45 -11.79
CA GLU A 61 -3.90 -10.28 -12.65
C GLU A 61 -4.84 -9.19 -12.13
N THR A 62 -6.02 -9.57 -11.65
CA THR A 62 -6.98 -8.60 -11.14
C THR A 62 -6.47 -7.89 -9.90
N LEU A 63 -5.84 -8.64 -9.00
CA LEU A 63 -5.27 -8.04 -7.79
C LEU A 63 -4.12 -7.11 -8.14
N GLU A 64 -3.30 -7.50 -9.09
CA GLU A 64 -2.20 -6.65 -9.52
C GLU A 64 -2.72 -5.37 -10.18
N GLU A 65 -3.73 -5.48 -11.03
CA GLU A 65 -4.32 -4.31 -11.67
C GLU A 65 -4.92 -3.36 -10.65
N ARG A 66 -5.63 -3.89 -9.67
CA ARG A 66 -6.19 -3.07 -8.60
C ARG A 66 -5.10 -2.38 -7.82
N GLY A 67 -4.01 -3.09 -7.59
CA GLY A 67 -2.87 -2.51 -6.89
C GLY A 67 -2.28 -1.34 -7.66
N ARG A 68 -2.09 -1.51 -8.95
CA ARG A 68 -1.54 -0.44 -9.76
C ARG A 68 -2.47 0.76 -9.81
N GLU A 69 -3.77 0.52 -9.91
CA GLU A 69 -4.74 1.61 -9.88
C GLU A 69 -4.71 2.34 -8.56
N ALA A 70 -4.63 1.60 -7.46
CA ALA A 70 -4.56 2.21 -6.14
C ALA A 70 -3.29 3.05 -6.00
N LEU A 71 -2.18 2.53 -6.47
CA LEU A 71 -0.92 3.26 -6.41
C LEU A 71 -0.99 4.54 -7.25
N ASP A 72 -1.59 4.45 -8.43
CA ASP A 72 -1.71 5.61 -9.31
C ASP A 72 -2.58 6.69 -8.68
N GLU A 73 -3.67 6.30 -8.02
CA GLU A 73 -4.54 7.26 -7.35
C GLU A 73 -3.81 7.99 -6.22
N VAL A 74 -3.07 7.26 -5.41
CA VAL A 74 -2.33 7.88 -4.33
C VAL A 74 -1.23 8.76 -4.88
N ALA A 75 -0.54 8.30 -5.92
CA ALA A 75 0.52 9.07 -6.53
C ALA A 75 -0.01 10.40 -7.09
N ALA A 76 -1.17 10.36 -7.74
CA ALA A 76 -1.77 11.58 -8.27
C ALA A 76 -2.14 12.54 -7.14
N HIS A 77 -2.70 12.02 -6.06
CA HIS A 77 -3.07 12.83 -4.91
C HIS A 77 -1.84 13.49 -4.28
N ALA A 78 -0.76 12.73 -4.15
CA ALA A 78 0.48 13.25 -3.59
C ALA A 78 1.11 14.29 -4.52
N ALA A 79 1.09 14.04 -5.81
CA ALA A 79 1.64 14.99 -6.78
C ALA A 79 0.87 16.31 -6.75
N ASP A 80 -0.44 16.25 -6.61
CA ASP A 80 -1.25 17.46 -6.51
C ASP A 80 -0.88 18.29 -5.28
N ALA A 81 -0.40 17.64 -4.24
CA ALA A 81 0.02 18.33 -3.02
C ALA A 81 1.50 18.74 -3.08
N GLY A 82 2.17 18.48 -4.17
CA GLY A 82 3.59 18.83 -4.31
C GLY A 82 4.53 17.88 -3.60
N VAL A 83 4.09 16.66 -3.34
CA VAL A 83 4.88 15.66 -2.61
C VAL A 83 5.55 14.72 -3.61
N ASP A 84 6.84 14.47 -3.41
CA ASP A 84 7.54 13.45 -4.17
C ASP A 84 7.03 12.08 -3.74
N VAL A 85 6.73 11.22 -4.73
CA VAL A 85 6.13 9.93 -4.43
C VAL A 85 6.87 8.82 -5.18
N VAL A 86 7.05 7.71 -4.48
CA VAL A 86 7.60 6.48 -5.05
C VAL A 86 6.54 5.40 -4.83
N THR A 87 6.22 4.65 -5.85
CA THR A 87 5.23 3.57 -5.72
C THR A 87 5.91 2.24 -5.95
N ASP A 88 5.43 1.23 -5.25
CA ASP A 88 5.96 -0.12 -5.38
C ASP A 88 4.86 -1.14 -5.12
N LEU A 89 4.94 -2.26 -5.79
CA LEU A 89 3.98 -3.35 -5.63
C LEU A 89 4.75 -4.61 -5.36
N VAL A 90 4.41 -5.29 -4.27
CA VAL A 90 5.09 -6.53 -3.88
C VAL A 90 4.06 -7.61 -3.58
N TYR A 91 4.53 -8.85 -3.60
CA TYR A 91 3.73 -10.00 -3.23
C TYR A 91 4.28 -10.57 -1.95
N GLY A 92 3.41 -10.91 -1.03
CA GLY A 92 3.86 -11.52 0.21
C GLY A 92 2.83 -11.40 1.31
N VAL A 93 3.29 -11.63 2.52
CA VAL A 93 2.45 -11.47 3.71
C VAL A 93 2.54 -10.00 4.14
N PRO A 94 1.40 -9.30 4.20
CA PRO A 94 1.45 -7.84 4.36
C PRO A 94 2.35 -7.34 5.49
N HIS A 95 2.18 -7.84 6.71
CA HIS A 95 2.97 -7.28 7.81
C HIS A 95 4.46 -7.56 7.66
N GLU A 96 4.82 -8.69 7.04
CA GLU A 96 6.23 -9.01 6.81
C GLU A 96 6.83 -8.12 5.75
N GLU A 97 6.08 -7.87 4.68
CA GLU A 97 6.57 -7.02 3.60
C GLU A 97 6.70 -5.58 4.04
N ILE A 98 5.78 -5.11 4.88
CA ILE A 98 5.85 -3.76 5.42
C ILE A 98 7.13 -3.58 6.23
N LEU A 99 7.43 -4.52 7.11
CA LEU A 99 8.61 -4.44 7.94
C LEU A 99 9.88 -4.51 7.12
N ARG A 100 9.90 -5.40 6.14
CA ARG A 100 11.06 -5.55 5.27
C ARG A 100 11.30 -4.28 4.45
N TYR A 101 10.25 -3.74 3.87
CA TYR A 101 10.36 -2.52 3.05
C TYR A 101 10.85 -1.35 3.91
N ALA A 102 10.29 -1.22 5.11
CA ALA A 102 10.67 -0.14 5.99
C ALA A 102 12.16 -0.20 6.34
N ASP A 103 12.67 -1.40 6.52
CA ASP A 103 14.08 -1.59 6.84
C ASP A 103 14.98 -1.33 5.63
N GLU A 104 14.59 -1.88 4.48
CA GLU A 104 15.40 -1.76 3.27
C GLU A 104 15.47 -0.34 2.73
N GLU A 105 14.38 0.41 2.88
CA GLU A 105 14.29 1.76 2.34
C GLU A 105 14.53 2.84 3.38
N ASP A 106 14.96 2.46 4.56
CA ASP A 106 15.23 3.43 5.66
C ASP A 106 14.05 4.33 5.92
N ILE A 107 12.89 3.72 6.08
CA ILE A 107 11.65 4.47 6.33
C ILE A 107 11.66 5.04 7.75
N ASP A 108 11.34 6.31 7.87
CA ASP A 108 11.32 7.01 9.16
C ASP A 108 9.96 6.94 9.84
N LEU A 109 8.90 6.86 9.07
CA LEU A 109 7.55 6.88 9.60
C LEU A 109 6.65 6.04 8.71
N THR A 110 5.86 5.16 9.32
CA THR A 110 4.87 4.38 8.58
C THR A 110 3.48 4.82 9.00
N VAL A 111 2.66 5.22 8.04
CA VAL A 111 1.28 5.62 8.29
C VAL A 111 0.39 4.49 7.78
N MET A 112 -0.41 3.92 8.67
CA MET A 112 -1.23 2.77 8.33
C MET A 112 -2.71 3.09 8.45
N GLY A 113 -3.44 2.67 7.42
CA GLY A 113 -4.88 2.75 7.48
C GLY A 113 -5.42 1.61 8.31
N SER A 114 -6.47 1.89 9.05
CA SER A 114 -7.11 0.89 9.85
C SER A 114 -8.42 0.51 9.22
N LYS A 115 -8.59 -0.77 8.95
CA LYS A 115 -9.87 -1.28 8.53
C LYS A 115 -10.66 -1.75 9.67
N THR A 116 -10.34 -1.37 10.83
CA THR A 116 -10.99 -1.92 11.95
C THR A 116 -12.44 -1.59 11.96
N ARG A 117 -13.14 -2.39 12.60
CA ARG A 117 -14.46 -2.12 13.00
C ARG A 117 -14.35 -1.06 14.07
N SER A 118 -14.24 0.14 13.64
CA SER A 118 -13.98 1.20 14.58
C SER A 118 -14.99 1.28 15.70
N GLY A 119 -16.15 0.74 15.48
CA GLY A 119 -17.13 0.68 16.54
C GLY A 119 -16.72 -0.20 17.70
N ASP A 120 -15.71 -0.99 17.54
CA ASP A 120 -15.22 -1.86 18.58
C ASP A 120 -14.36 -1.14 19.59
N TYR A 121 -14.07 0.07 19.35
CA TYR A 121 -13.22 0.83 20.24
C TYR A 121 -13.98 1.97 20.88
#